data_0fd235193bbc6021fac02f79b2606da5
#
_entry.id   0fd235193bbc6021fac02f79b2606da5
#
_cell.length_a   1.000
_cell.length_b   1.000
_cell.length_c   1.000
_cell.angle_alpha   90.00
_cell.angle_beta   90.00
_cell.angle_gamma   90.00
#
_symmetry.space_group_name_H-M   'P 1'
#
loop_
_entity.id
_entity.type
_entity.pdbx_description
1 polymer ?
#
loop_
_entity_poly.entity_id
_entity_poly.type
_entity_poly.pdbx_seq_one_letter_code
_entity_poly.pdbx_strand_id
1 'polypeptide(L)'
;MTTSPSPDLARLADPAVRPDPYELLRTLREASPYTDPASGIVVVGRRSDCEAVLRSPKVSSDRQGSGVTTVPQMPNLMNLDAPDHTRLRRLAGKAFKPRLIQQWRPRIEEIVRELLTEIAAAGNTTDIVSAFAYPLPVRVICEMLGVPREDHAVFETWARSIAYTVDPQLVPGELSTEVVREVEVARAGFVDYFGRLIADRKRAPRADILSELISAEEQGDQLTERELIITCILLLVAGHETTANLILNGILGLLRHPEQLRLLRERPELAGAAVEEVLRHDAPAQMVTRIAREPFTIGDVRVTPGTPILVLLAAANRDPEVHRDPDTFDITRGDPGHLGFAAGPHFCLGSVLARLEGGIALDAFARAFVGPRLESGGLHYRPHVAVRGPDRLRVSFEEIRLDAVPAAGAVAGSGVRGE
;
A
#
# COMPACT_ATOMS: atom_id res chain seq x y z
N MET A 1 -19.95 -36.90 -5.82
CA MET A 1 -19.51 -35.51 -5.50
C MET A 1 -19.03 -34.91 -6.80
N THR A 2 -19.83 -34.07 -7.43
CA THR A 2 -19.45 -33.32 -8.62
C THR A 2 -18.49 -32.23 -8.16
N THR A 3 -17.21 -32.40 -8.46
CA THR A 3 -16.20 -31.33 -8.26
C THR A 3 -16.60 -30.18 -9.16
N SER A 4 -17.08 -29.09 -8.58
CA SER A 4 -17.18 -27.82 -9.32
C SER A 4 -15.80 -27.51 -9.91
N PRO A 5 -15.70 -27.07 -11.18
CA PRO A 5 -14.42 -26.73 -11.75
C PRO A 5 -13.75 -25.67 -10.88
N SER A 6 -12.43 -25.84 -10.64
CA SER A 6 -11.64 -24.84 -9.93
C SER A 6 -11.79 -23.49 -10.63
N PRO A 7 -12.02 -22.39 -9.90
CA PRO A 7 -12.15 -21.08 -10.53
C PRO A 7 -10.84 -20.69 -11.23
N ASP A 8 -10.98 -20.07 -12.38
CA ASP A 8 -9.85 -19.64 -13.22
C ASP A 8 -9.11 -18.45 -12.57
N LEU A 9 -7.93 -18.73 -12.03
CA LEU A 9 -7.06 -17.74 -11.39
C LEU A 9 -6.59 -16.65 -12.39
N ALA A 10 -6.40 -16.99 -13.66
CA ALA A 10 -5.94 -16.06 -14.68
C ALA A 10 -6.92 -14.89 -14.90
N ARG A 11 -8.19 -15.05 -14.57
CA ARG A 11 -9.19 -13.98 -14.63
C ARG A 11 -8.86 -12.78 -13.73
N LEU A 12 -8.04 -12.93 -12.72
CA LEU A 12 -7.56 -11.77 -11.93
C LEU A 12 -6.76 -10.78 -12.79
N ALA A 13 -6.12 -11.24 -13.88
CA ALA A 13 -5.40 -10.39 -14.81
C ALA A 13 -6.31 -9.74 -15.88
N ASP A 14 -7.57 -10.18 -15.99
CA ASP A 14 -8.52 -9.66 -16.98
C ASP A 14 -8.86 -8.18 -16.69
N PRO A 15 -8.64 -7.26 -17.66
CA PRO A 15 -9.02 -5.86 -17.51
C PRO A 15 -10.50 -5.64 -17.16
N ALA A 16 -11.40 -6.52 -17.62
CA ALA A 16 -12.83 -6.41 -17.35
C ALA A 16 -13.20 -6.69 -15.87
N VAL A 17 -12.37 -7.45 -15.15
CA VAL A 17 -12.55 -7.79 -13.73
C VAL A 17 -12.02 -6.69 -12.82
N ARG A 18 -11.02 -5.92 -13.26
CA ARG A 18 -10.32 -4.93 -12.43
C ARG A 18 -11.22 -3.85 -11.80
N PRO A 19 -12.28 -3.34 -12.46
CA PRO A 19 -13.16 -2.35 -11.84
C PRO A 19 -13.91 -2.87 -10.61
N ASP A 20 -14.19 -4.18 -10.56
CA ASP A 20 -14.81 -4.85 -9.42
C ASP A 20 -14.39 -6.34 -9.36
N PRO A 21 -13.30 -6.67 -8.65
CA PRO A 21 -12.81 -8.04 -8.57
C PRO A 21 -13.51 -8.88 -7.49
N TYR A 22 -14.43 -8.29 -6.71
CA TYR A 22 -14.88 -8.89 -5.45
C TYR A 22 -15.75 -10.12 -5.63
N GLU A 23 -16.52 -10.22 -6.70
CA GLU A 23 -17.27 -11.46 -7.02
C GLU A 23 -16.30 -12.61 -7.35
N LEU A 24 -15.26 -12.34 -8.15
CA LEU A 24 -14.22 -13.34 -8.44
C LEU A 24 -13.44 -13.70 -7.17
N LEU A 25 -13.04 -12.71 -6.37
CA LEU A 25 -12.33 -12.95 -5.10
C LEU A 25 -13.17 -13.77 -4.12
N ARG A 26 -14.49 -13.57 -4.06
CA ARG A 26 -15.41 -14.40 -3.28
C ARG A 26 -15.40 -15.84 -3.77
N THR A 27 -15.50 -16.06 -5.08
CA THR A 27 -15.47 -17.39 -5.68
C THR A 27 -14.15 -18.11 -5.38
N LEU A 28 -13.01 -17.41 -5.50
CA LEU A 28 -11.68 -17.94 -5.18
C LEU A 28 -11.56 -18.29 -3.69
N ARG A 29 -12.11 -17.44 -2.79
CA ARG A 29 -12.12 -17.71 -1.34
C ARG A 29 -12.95 -18.94 -0.99
N GLU A 30 -14.16 -19.07 -1.54
CA GLU A 30 -15.06 -20.21 -1.29
C GLU A 30 -14.43 -21.53 -1.73
N ALA A 31 -13.69 -21.54 -2.85
CA ALA A 31 -12.97 -22.70 -3.34
C ALA A 31 -11.68 -22.99 -2.56
N SER A 32 -11.09 -21.98 -1.88
CA SER A 32 -9.78 -22.12 -1.23
C SER A 32 -9.83 -22.95 0.06
N PRO A 33 -8.71 -23.62 0.45
CA PRO A 33 -7.46 -23.70 -0.30
C PRO A 33 -7.54 -24.68 -1.47
N TYR A 34 -6.90 -24.38 -2.59
CA TYR A 34 -6.78 -25.29 -3.72
C TYR A 34 -5.48 -25.03 -4.50
N THR A 35 -5.04 -26.02 -5.31
CA THR A 35 -3.95 -25.84 -6.27
C THR A 35 -4.56 -25.51 -7.64
N ASP A 36 -4.20 -24.38 -8.20
CA ASP A 36 -4.61 -24.02 -9.55
C ASP A 36 -3.97 -24.97 -10.57
N PRO A 37 -4.77 -25.69 -11.36
CA PRO A 37 -4.24 -26.74 -12.22
C PRO A 37 -3.42 -26.20 -13.40
N ALA A 38 -3.62 -24.96 -13.79
CA ALA A 38 -2.91 -24.36 -14.92
C ALA A 38 -1.51 -23.85 -14.53
N SER A 39 -1.38 -23.25 -13.34
CA SER A 39 -0.14 -22.63 -12.88
C SER A 39 0.61 -23.41 -11.80
N GLY A 40 -0.06 -24.37 -11.13
CA GLY A 40 0.49 -25.06 -9.97
C GLY A 40 0.56 -24.21 -8.69
N ILE A 41 0.03 -22.98 -8.72
CA ILE A 41 -0.02 -22.08 -7.58
C ILE A 41 -1.07 -22.58 -6.58
N VAL A 42 -0.71 -22.63 -5.29
CA VAL A 42 -1.68 -22.85 -4.21
C VAL A 42 -2.35 -21.52 -3.87
N VAL A 43 -3.67 -21.48 -3.89
CA VAL A 43 -4.48 -20.28 -3.62
C VAL A 43 -5.09 -20.39 -2.24
N VAL A 44 -4.93 -19.35 -1.41
CA VAL A 44 -5.57 -19.20 -0.11
C VAL A 44 -6.32 -17.88 -0.04
N GLY A 45 -7.57 -17.91 0.39
CA GLY A 45 -8.46 -16.74 0.42
C GLY A 45 -9.28 -16.62 1.70
N ARG A 46 -9.43 -17.69 2.51
CA ARG A 46 -10.08 -17.63 3.83
C ARG A 46 -9.15 -16.93 4.82
N ARG A 47 -9.72 -16.16 5.72
CA ARG A 47 -8.97 -15.35 6.69
C ARG A 47 -8.00 -16.19 7.52
N SER A 48 -8.45 -17.32 8.07
CA SER A 48 -7.64 -18.22 8.90
C SER A 48 -6.43 -18.77 8.14
N ASP A 49 -6.64 -19.22 6.89
CA ASP A 49 -5.57 -19.79 6.06
C ASP A 49 -4.54 -18.72 5.66
N CYS A 50 -5.01 -17.53 5.28
CA CYS A 50 -4.15 -16.40 4.95
C CYS A 50 -3.26 -16.02 6.13
N GLU A 51 -3.80 -15.90 7.34
CA GLU A 51 -3.00 -15.61 8.54
C GLU A 51 -2.02 -16.73 8.87
N ALA A 52 -2.46 -17.99 8.78
CA ALA A 52 -1.58 -19.13 9.02
C ALA A 52 -0.39 -19.14 8.07
N VAL A 53 -0.60 -18.90 6.77
CA VAL A 53 0.49 -18.82 5.78
C VAL A 53 1.40 -17.63 6.07
N LEU A 54 0.85 -16.44 6.30
CA LEU A 54 1.63 -15.21 6.51
C LEU A 54 2.51 -15.25 7.78
N ARG A 55 2.11 -16.04 8.78
CA ARG A 55 2.84 -16.21 10.05
C ARG A 55 3.73 -17.44 10.07
N SER A 56 3.63 -18.31 9.06
CA SER A 56 4.33 -19.59 9.04
C SER A 56 5.84 -19.42 8.80
N PRO A 57 6.70 -20.04 9.59
CA PRO A 57 8.14 -20.11 9.31
C PRO A 57 8.49 -21.04 8.15
N LYS A 58 7.52 -21.82 7.66
CA LYS A 58 7.69 -22.78 6.56
C LYS A 58 7.58 -22.13 5.18
N VAL A 59 7.31 -20.84 5.11
CA VAL A 59 7.24 -20.09 3.85
C VAL A 59 8.32 -19.02 3.76
N SER A 60 8.70 -18.69 2.54
CA SER A 60 9.66 -17.66 2.18
C SER A 60 8.97 -16.50 1.49
N SER A 61 9.51 -15.31 1.67
CA SER A 61 9.19 -14.12 0.87
C SER A 61 10.09 -13.97 -0.35
N ASP A 62 11.16 -14.75 -0.45
CA ASP A 62 12.03 -14.79 -1.63
C ASP A 62 11.31 -15.54 -2.77
N ARG A 63 11.02 -14.81 -3.84
CA ARG A 63 10.32 -15.33 -5.02
C ARG A 63 11.25 -15.64 -6.18
N GLN A 64 12.56 -15.44 -6.04
CA GLN A 64 13.52 -15.68 -7.11
C GLN A 64 13.57 -17.18 -7.44
N GLY A 65 13.55 -17.50 -8.72
CA GLY A 65 13.57 -18.89 -9.19
C GLY A 65 12.25 -19.65 -9.05
N SER A 66 11.21 -19.02 -8.54
CA SER A 66 9.88 -19.66 -8.36
C SER A 66 8.98 -19.63 -9.60
N GLY A 67 9.37 -18.93 -10.67
CA GLY A 67 8.52 -18.68 -11.84
C GLY A 67 7.48 -17.57 -11.66
N VAL A 68 7.30 -17.04 -10.44
CA VAL A 68 6.32 -15.97 -10.13
C VAL A 68 6.89 -14.57 -10.34
N THR A 69 8.19 -14.45 -10.59
CA THR A 69 8.86 -13.20 -10.97
C THR A 69 9.93 -13.46 -11.99
N THR A 70 9.97 -12.65 -13.04
CA THR A 70 10.97 -12.74 -14.12
C THR A 70 12.05 -11.67 -14.01
N VAL A 71 11.83 -10.63 -13.19
CA VAL A 71 12.79 -9.55 -13.01
C VAL A 71 13.63 -9.82 -11.76
N PRO A 72 14.99 -9.84 -11.89
CA PRO A 72 15.86 -9.92 -10.73
C PRO A 72 15.56 -8.81 -9.72
N GLN A 73 15.34 -9.17 -8.47
CA GLN A 73 15.05 -8.22 -7.41
C GLN A 73 16.31 -7.97 -6.57
N MET A 74 16.51 -6.71 -6.17
CA MET A 74 17.51 -6.39 -5.16
C MET A 74 17.05 -6.96 -3.81
N PRO A 75 17.94 -7.67 -3.05
CA PRO A 75 17.60 -8.14 -1.71
C PRO A 75 17.17 -6.99 -0.80
N ASN A 76 15.95 -7.04 -0.29
CA ASN A 76 15.36 -5.99 0.54
C ASN A 76 14.35 -6.57 1.54
N LEU A 77 13.79 -5.73 2.42
CA LEU A 77 12.84 -6.12 3.46
C LEU A 77 11.57 -6.84 2.97
N MET A 78 11.23 -6.78 1.67
CA MET A 78 10.05 -7.46 1.15
C MET A 78 10.35 -8.89 0.70
N ASN A 79 11.61 -9.17 0.31
CA ASN A 79 12.00 -10.44 -0.32
C ASN A 79 13.10 -11.21 0.43
N LEU A 80 13.57 -10.71 1.56
CA LEU A 80 14.49 -11.42 2.45
C LEU A 80 13.74 -12.20 3.52
N ASP A 81 14.33 -13.30 3.98
CA ASP A 81 13.90 -14.08 5.13
C ASP A 81 14.86 -13.90 6.31
N ALA A 82 14.48 -14.45 7.47
CA ALA A 82 15.38 -14.50 8.63
C ALA A 82 16.65 -15.33 8.30
N PRO A 83 17.84 -14.96 8.80
CA PRO A 83 18.07 -13.90 9.80
C PRO A 83 18.17 -12.47 9.23
N ASP A 84 18.49 -12.31 7.93
CA ASP A 84 18.79 -11.01 7.31
C ASP A 84 17.58 -10.07 7.35
N HIS A 85 16.38 -10.58 7.02
CA HIS A 85 15.16 -9.80 7.16
C HIS A 85 14.99 -9.26 8.58
N THR A 86 15.17 -10.11 9.61
CA THR A 86 14.98 -9.72 11.02
C THR A 86 15.95 -8.61 11.41
N ARG A 87 17.21 -8.72 10.98
CA ARG A 87 18.25 -7.72 11.19
C ARG A 87 17.89 -6.39 10.56
N LEU A 88 17.65 -6.38 9.26
CA LEU A 88 17.33 -5.16 8.51
C LEU A 88 16.05 -4.49 9.02
N ARG A 89 15.01 -5.30 9.30
CA ARG A 89 13.74 -4.79 9.81
C ARG A 89 13.89 -4.11 11.17
N ARG A 90 14.72 -4.66 12.05
CA ARG A 90 15.00 -4.09 13.36
C ARG A 90 15.69 -2.73 13.23
N LEU A 91 16.69 -2.62 12.35
CA LEU A 91 17.41 -1.37 12.10
C LEU A 91 16.51 -0.31 11.44
N ALA A 92 15.85 -0.65 10.32
CA ALA A 92 14.96 0.25 9.63
C ALA A 92 13.75 0.67 10.49
N GLY A 93 13.25 -0.22 11.33
CA GLY A 93 12.13 0.06 12.23
C GLY A 93 12.40 1.17 13.25
N LYS A 94 13.67 1.50 13.53
CA LYS A 94 14.01 2.62 14.42
C LYS A 94 13.57 3.97 13.88
N ALA A 95 13.65 4.15 12.55
CA ALA A 95 13.19 5.37 11.85
C ALA A 95 11.66 5.45 11.72
N PHE A 96 10.94 4.31 11.85
CA PHE A 96 9.48 4.23 11.70
C PHE A 96 8.72 4.08 13.03
N LYS A 97 9.33 4.49 14.16
CA LYS A 97 8.63 4.49 15.44
C LYS A 97 7.42 5.42 15.41
N PRO A 98 6.26 5.04 16.00
CA PRO A 98 5.04 5.84 15.97
C PRO A 98 5.26 7.30 16.40
N ARG A 99 6.07 7.53 17.44
CA ARG A 99 6.37 8.88 17.93
C ARG A 99 7.07 9.73 16.89
N LEU A 100 8.01 9.17 16.12
CA LEU A 100 8.74 9.90 15.06
C LEU A 100 7.80 10.21 13.89
N ILE A 101 6.98 9.24 13.49
CA ILE A 101 6.00 9.43 12.40
C ILE A 101 4.96 10.50 12.77
N GLN A 102 4.48 10.54 14.03
CA GLN A 102 3.52 11.56 14.47
C GLN A 102 4.08 13.00 14.41
N GLN A 103 5.38 13.19 14.49
CA GLN A 103 6.01 14.52 14.31
C GLN A 103 5.83 15.09 12.91
N TRP A 104 5.57 14.23 11.91
CA TRP A 104 5.31 14.65 10.53
C TRP A 104 3.88 15.14 10.29
N ARG A 105 2.96 14.92 11.24
CA ARG A 105 1.55 15.36 11.10
C ARG A 105 1.41 16.81 10.63
N PRO A 106 2.04 17.82 11.26
CA PRO A 106 1.86 19.23 10.84
C PRO A 106 2.33 19.44 9.40
N ARG A 107 3.43 18.79 8.99
CA ARG A 107 3.93 18.91 7.62
C ARG A 107 3.02 18.23 6.59
N ILE A 108 2.47 17.07 6.92
CA ILE A 108 1.49 16.38 6.05
C ILE A 108 0.23 17.23 5.89
N GLU A 109 -0.27 17.82 6.98
CA GLU A 109 -1.43 18.74 6.96
C GLU A 109 -1.15 19.97 6.10
N GLU A 110 0.07 20.49 6.13
CA GLU A 110 0.50 21.62 5.28
C GLU A 110 0.53 21.21 3.80
N ILE A 111 1.14 20.06 3.45
CA ILE A 111 1.16 19.52 2.09
C ILE A 111 -0.27 19.32 1.56
N VAL A 112 -1.17 18.77 2.37
CA VAL A 112 -2.59 18.60 2.01
C VAL A 112 -3.22 19.97 1.70
N ARG A 113 -2.96 20.99 2.52
CA ARG A 113 -3.48 22.35 2.29
C ARG A 113 -2.91 22.97 1.01
N GLU A 114 -1.60 22.79 0.73
CA GLU A 114 -0.96 23.23 -0.52
C GLU A 114 -1.71 22.62 -1.72
N LEU A 115 -1.91 21.30 -1.73
CA LEU A 115 -2.59 20.58 -2.81
C LEU A 115 -4.04 21.02 -2.99
N LEU A 116 -4.80 21.21 -1.90
CA LEU A 116 -6.18 21.71 -1.96
C LEU A 116 -6.23 23.15 -2.50
N THR A 117 -5.24 23.99 -2.19
CA THR A 117 -5.13 25.35 -2.74
C THR A 117 -4.86 25.31 -4.24
N GLU A 118 -3.99 24.43 -4.70
CA GLU A 118 -3.71 24.21 -6.13
C GLU A 118 -4.99 23.76 -6.87
N ILE A 119 -5.79 22.83 -6.27
CA ILE A 119 -7.07 22.36 -6.83
C ILE A 119 -8.10 23.50 -6.88
N ALA A 120 -8.25 24.26 -5.81
CA ALA A 120 -9.19 25.38 -5.75
C ALA A 120 -8.91 26.45 -6.82
N ALA A 121 -7.62 26.70 -7.09
CA ALA A 121 -7.20 27.66 -8.13
C ALA A 121 -7.42 27.13 -9.57
N ALA A 122 -7.49 25.81 -9.75
CA ALA A 122 -7.64 25.20 -11.08
C ALA A 122 -9.12 25.13 -11.56
N GLY A 123 -10.08 25.35 -10.67
CA GLY A 123 -11.52 25.35 -11.00
C GLY A 123 -12.34 24.38 -10.15
N ASN A 124 -13.49 23.95 -10.66
CA ASN A 124 -14.47 23.14 -9.93
C ASN A 124 -14.54 21.67 -10.41
N THR A 125 -13.54 21.23 -11.16
CA THR A 125 -13.38 19.84 -11.62
C THR A 125 -11.90 19.47 -11.52
N THR A 126 -11.61 18.31 -10.97
CA THR A 126 -10.23 17.83 -10.83
C THR A 126 -10.12 16.33 -11.04
N ASP A 127 -8.93 15.87 -11.43
CA ASP A 127 -8.56 14.46 -11.31
C ASP A 127 -7.83 14.24 -9.99
N ILE A 128 -8.52 13.60 -9.04
CA ILE A 128 -8.00 13.32 -7.70
C ILE A 128 -6.69 12.52 -7.76
N VAL A 129 -6.49 11.69 -8.77
CA VAL A 129 -5.25 10.89 -8.92
C VAL A 129 -4.06 11.81 -9.03
N SER A 130 -4.03 12.67 -10.04
CA SER A 130 -2.88 13.52 -10.36
C SER A 130 -2.78 14.79 -9.51
N ALA A 131 -3.92 15.31 -9.02
CA ALA A 131 -3.93 16.56 -8.28
C ALA A 131 -3.78 16.40 -6.75
N PHE A 132 -4.10 15.21 -6.19
CA PHE A 132 -4.14 15.04 -4.75
C PHE A 132 -3.49 13.73 -4.28
N ALA A 133 -4.04 12.57 -4.68
CA ALA A 133 -3.71 11.30 -4.06
C ALA A 133 -2.29 10.80 -4.37
N TYR A 134 -1.77 11.07 -5.56
CA TYR A 134 -0.38 10.74 -5.92
C TYR A 134 0.63 11.74 -5.39
N PRO A 135 0.44 13.07 -5.55
CA PRO A 135 1.40 14.04 -5.05
C PRO A 135 1.62 13.99 -3.54
N LEU A 136 0.57 13.69 -2.76
CA LEU A 136 0.67 13.71 -1.30
C LEU A 136 1.72 12.73 -0.77
N PRO A 137 1.62 11.40 -0.94
CA PRO A 137 2.61 10.48 -0.39
C PRO A 137 4.00 10.61 -1.04
N VAL A 138 4.09 11.05 -2.30
CA VAL A 138 5.39 11.32 -2.94
C VAL A 138 6.08 12.50 -2.24
N ARG A 139 5.38 13.63 -2.04
CA ARG A 139 5.95 14.79 -1.33
C ARG A 139 6.36 14.39 0.09
N VAL A 140 5.52 13.66 0.80
CA VAL A 140 5.81 13.21 2.18
C VAL A 140 7.04 12.33 2.23
N ILE A 141 7.11 11.24 1.46
CA ILE A 141 8.24 10.30 1.55
C ILE A 141 9.55 10.93 1.04
N CYS A 142 9.50 11.76 -0.01
CA CYS A 142 10.66 12.48 -0.50
C CYS A 142 11.20 13.46 0.56
N GLU A 143 10.35 14.27 1.18
CA GLU A 143 10.77 15.16 2.26
C GLU A 143 11.31 14.40 3.48
N MET A 144 10.67 13.28 3.85
CA MET A 144 11.14 12.40 4.93
C MET A 144 12.53 11.81 4.64
N LEU A 145 12.83 11.49 3.39
CA LEU A 145 14.16 11.03 2.96
C LEU A 145 15.14 12.18 2.69
N GLY A 146 14.70 13.43 2.81
CA GLY A 146 15.53 14.61 2.58
C GLY A 146 15.84 14.89 1.12
N VAL A 147 14.97 14.43 0.20
CA VAL A 147 15.03 14.68 -1.24
C VAL A 147 14.50 16.09 -1.54
N PRO A 148 15.23 16.95 -2.24
CA PRO A 148 14.77 18.27 -2.66
C PRO A 148 13.51 18.23 -3.52
N ARG A 149 12.66 19.26 -3.40
CA ARG A 149 11.37 19.34 -4.10
C ARG A 149 11.48 19.29 -5.62
N GLU A 150 12.53 19.89 -6.16
CA GLU A 150 12.84 19.91 -7.59
C GLU A 150 13.06 18.51 -8.18
N ASP A 151 13.43 17.53 -7.37
CA ASP A 151 13.71 16.16 -7.81
C ASP A 151 12.50 15.22 -7.68
N HIS A 152 11.40 15.65 -7.03
CA HIS A 152 10.24 14.78 -6.76
C HIS A 152 9.64 14.15 -8.03
N ALA A 153 9.56 14.91 -9.14
CA ALA A 153 8.99 14.43 -10.40
C ALA A 153 9.79 13.27 -11.03
N VAL A 154 11.12 13.34 -10.96
CA VAL A 154 11.97 12.25 -11.46
C VAL A 154 11.85 11.01 -10.59
N PHE A 155 11.70 11.20 -9.27
CA PHE A 155 11.49 10.10 -8.33
C PHE A 155 10.16 9.41 -8.57
N GLU A 156 9.08 10.15 -8.83
CA GLU A 156 7.78 9.59 -9.19
C GLU A 156 7.89 8.71 -10.45
N THR A 157 8.59 9.19 -11.48
CA THR A 157 8.80 8.45 -12.72
C THR A 157 9.55 7.13 -12.46
N TRP A 158 10.66 7.17 -11.74
CA TRP A 158 11.45 5.97 -11.42
C TRP A 158 10.69 4.98 -10.53
N ALA A 159 9.96 5.47 -9.53
CA ALA A 159 9.17 4.61 -8.65
C ALA A 159 8.07 3.86 -9.42
N ARG A 160 7.41 4.53 -10.37
CA ARG A 160 6.40 3.93 -11.23
C ARG A 160 6.99 2.80 -12.10
N SER A 161 8.17 2.98 -12.67
CA SER A 161 8.84 1.92 -13.44
C SER A 161 9.20 0.72 -12.57
N ILE A 162 9.67 0.92 -11.33
CA ILE A 162 10.00 -0.19 -10.42
C ILE A 162 8.75 -0.92 -9.90
N ALA A 163 7.60 -0.25 -9.79
CA ALA A 163 6.36 -0.86 -9.31
C ALA A 163 5.95 -2.10 -10.13
N TYR A 164 6.28 -2.16 -11.43
CA TYR A 164 6.06 -3.35 -12.28
C TYR A 164 6.75 -4.62 -11.74
N THR A 165 7.81 -4.48 -10.95
CA THR A 165 8.54 -5.64 -10.41
C THR A 165 7.86 -6.27 -9.19
N VAL A 166 6.84 -5.62 -8.63
CA VAL A 166 6.13 -6.09 -7.42
C VAL A 166 5.00 -7.05 -7.77
N ASP A 167 4.38 -6.89 -8.94
CA ASP A 167 3.26 -7.73 -9.37
C ASP A 167 3.66 -9.20 -9.55
N PRO A 168 2.88 -10.16 -9.02
CA PRO A 168 3.04 -11.55 -9.36
C PRO A 168 2.62 -11.80 -10.80
N GLN A 169 3.40 -12.56 -11.54
CA GLN A 169 3.01 -12.98 -12.87
C GLN A 169 2.03 -14.14 -12.78
N LEU A 170 0.74 -13.84 -12.83
CA LEU A 170 -0.34 -14.84 -12.82
C LEU A 170 -0.57 -15.46 -14.20
N VAL A 171 -0.10 -14.80 -15.25
CA VAL A 171 -0.15 -15.29 -16.63
C VAL A 171 1.28 -15.46 -17.12
N PRO A 172 1.66 -16.60 -17.70
CA PRO A 172 2.99 -16.78 -18.26
C PRO A 172 3.27 -15.74 -19.35
N GLY A 173 4.39 -15.05 -19.22
CA GLY A 173 4.85 -14.06 -20.17
C GLY A 173 6.05 -13.30 -19.62
N GLU A 174 6.94 -12.87 -20.49
CA GLU A 174 8.04 -12.00 -20.12
C GLU A 174 7.57 -10.53 -20.18
N LEU A 175 8.09 -9.70 -19.27
CA LEU A 175 7.95 -8.25 -19.40
C LEU A 175 8.59 -7.81 -20.72
N SER A 176 8.00 -6.82 -21.37
CA SER A 176 8.58 -6.28 -22.60
C SER A 176 10.01 -5.77 -22.35
N THR A 177 10.88 -5.89 -23.34
CA THR A 177 12.27 -5.41 -23.27
C THR A 177 12.32 -3.93 -22.87
N GLU A 178 11.31 -3.15 -23.25
CA GLU A 178 11.21 -1.74 -22.91
C GLU A 178 10.95 -1.53 -21.41
N VAL A 179 10.00 -2.26 -20.82
CA VAL A 179 9.73 -2.23 -19.37
C VAL A 179 10.97 -2.64 -18.57
N VAL A 180 11.66 -3.70 -18.99
CA VAL A 180 12.90 -4.15 -18.34
C VAL A 180 13.95 -3.03 -18.38
N ARG A 181 14.13 -2.38 -19.54
CA ARG A 181 15.07 -1.26 -19.69
C ARG A 181 14.72 -0.08 -18.81
N GLU A 182 13.43 0.30 -18.74
CA GLU A 182 12.96 1.38 -17.85
C GLU A 182 13.23 1.08 -16.38
N VAL A 183 12.98 -0.15 -15.95
CA VAL A 183 13.31 -0.61 -14.59
C VAL A 183 14.80 -0.50 -14.29
N GLU A 184 15.67 -0.88 -15.24
CA GLU A 184 17.12 -0.80 -15.07
C GLU A 184 17.60 0.66 -14.99
N VAL A 185 17.08 1.53 -15.84
CA VAL A 185 17.39 2.98 -15.83
C VAL A 185 16.95 3.60 -14.49
N ALA A 186 15.74 3.31 -14.05
CA ALA A 186 15.23 3.81 -12.77
C ALA A 186 16.08 3.31 -11.59
N ARG A 187 16.46 2.05 -11.60
CA ARG A 187 17.31 1.42 -10.59
C ARG A 187 18.68 2.08 -10.50
N ALA A 188 19.33 2.27 -11.65
CA ALA A 188 20.63 2.95 -11.72
C ALA A 188 20.53 4.41 -11.24
N GLY A 189 19.49 5.14 -11.64
CA GLY A 189 19.22 6.49 -11.20
C GLY A 189 19.07 6.61 -9.68
N PHE A 190 18.28 5.73 -9.08
CA PHE A 190 18.11 5.69 -7.62
C PHE A 190 19.41 5.36 -6.88
N VAL A 191 20.17 4.38 -7.35
CA VAL A 191 21.44 3.98 -6.71
C VAL A 191 22.42 5.14 -6.71
N ASP A 192 22.60 5.82 -7.84
CA ASP A 192 23.49 6.97 -7.96
C ASP A 192 23.01 8.15 -7.08
N TYR A 193 21.72 8.47 -7.11
CA TYR A 193 21.15 9.57 -6.34
C TYR A 193 21.27 9.35 -4.83
N PHE A 194 20.80 8.20 -4.33
CA PHE A 194 20.89 7.91 -2.91
C PHE A 194 22.33 7.72 -2.42
N GLY A 195 23.23 7.21 -3.27
CA GLY A 195 24.66 7.17 -2.95
C GLY A 195 25.22 8.54 -2.63
N ARG A 196 24.93 9.56 -3.47
CA ARG A 196 25.33 10.95 -3.21
C ARG A 196 24.64 11.52 -1.96
N LEU A 197 23.34 11.32 -1.82
CA LEU A 197 22.58 11.85 -0.69
C LEU A 197 23.05 11.28 0.65
N ILE A 198 23.35 9.97 0.71
CA ILE A 198 23.91 9.29 1.88
C ILE A 198 25.28 9.89 2.23
N ALA A 199 26.16 10.09 1.24
CA ALA A 199 27.47 10.69 1.46
C ALA A 199 27.35 12.12 2.05
N ASP A 200 26.37 12.90 1.60
CA ASP A 200 26.10 14.23 2.13
C ASP A 200 25.56 14.17 3.57
N ARG A 201 24.65 13.27 3.88
CA ARG A 201 24.09 13.11 5.23
C ARG A 201 25.09 12.56 6.25
N LYS A 202 26.02 11.70 5.81
CA LYS A 202 27.15 11.26 6.68
C LYS A 202 28.05 12.44 7.08
N ARG A 203 28.22 13.45 6.20
CA ARG A 203 29.01 14.66 6.49
C ARG A 203 28.24 15.69 7.31
N ALA A 204 26.97 15.87 6.99
CA ALA A 204 26.09 16.87 7.60
C ALA A 204 24.71 16.27 7.87
N PRO A 205 24.51 15.59 9.00
CA PRO A 205 23.22 15.02 9.39
C PRO A 205 22.12 16.08 9.46
N ARG A 206 20.89 15.70 9.11
CA ARG A 206 19.70 16.55 9.16
C ARG A 206 18.58 15.86 9.96
N ALA A 207 17.51 16.59 10.23
CA ALA A 207 16.30 16.04 10.86
C ALA A 207 15.43 15.32 9.82
N ASP A 208 15.97 14.26 9.19
CA ASP A 208 15.29 13.43 8.19
C ASP A 208 15.48 11.94 8.50
N ILE A 209 14.59 11.11 7.93
CA ILE A 209 14.64 9.65 8.12
C ILE A 209 15.94 9.06 7.59
N LEU A 210 16.54 9.63 6.55
CA LEU A 210 17.81 9.15 6.03
C LEU A 210 18.92 9.27 7.07
N SER A 211 19.01 10.40 7.77
CA SER A 211 19.98 10.61 8.86
C SER A 211 19.71 9.63 10.03
N GLU A 212 18.44 9.37 10.37
CA GLU A 212 18.07 8.37 11.37
C GLU A 212 18.48 6.95 10.95
N LEU A 213 18.29 6.59 9.66
CA LEU A 213 18.72 5.28 9.14
C LEU A 213 20.25 5.13 9.15
N ILE A 214 20.99 6.19 8.81
CA ILE A 214 22.45 6.20 8.84
C ILE A 214 22.98 6.03 10.27
N SER A 215 22.33 6.66 11.25
CA SER A 215 22.70 6.56 12.67
C SER A 215 22.16 5.34 13.40
N ALA A 216 21.26 4.58 12.75
CA ALA A 216 20.64 3.42 13.36
C ALA A 216 21.68 2.33 13.64
N GLU A 217 21.94 2.10 14.93
CA GLU A 217 22.83 1.07 15.42
C GLU A 217 22.14 0.22 16.47
N GLU A 218 22.43 -1.05 16.49
CA GLU A 218 21.98 -1.94 17.55
C GLU A 218 22.97 -3.08 17.78
N GLN A 219 23.52 -3.16 19.00
CA GLN A 219 24.50 -4.17 19.40
C GLN A 219 25.76 -4.18 18.51
N GLY A 220 26.20 -3.01 18.03
CA GLY A 220 27.34 -2.86 17.14
C GLY A 220 27.04 -3.16 15.65
N ASP A 221 25.77 -3.41 15.29
CA ASP A 221 25.35 -3.66 13.91
C ASP A 221 24.68 -2.42 13.30
N GLN A 222 25.03 -2.09 12.07
CA GLN A 222 24.52 -0.95 11.31
C GLN A 222 24.16 -1.38 9.88
N LEU A 223 23.35 -0.56 9.20
CA LEU A 223 23.10 -0.73 7.78
C LEU A 223 24.35 -0.39 6.96
N THR A 224 24.78 -1.30 6.09
CA THR A 224 25.80 -1.00 5.10
C THR A 224 25.28 0.07 4.11
N GLU A 225 26.16 0.72 3.37
CA GLU A 225 25.76 1.73 2.38
C GLU A 225 24.82 1.15 1.31
N ARG A 226 25.11 -0.07 0.85
CA ARG A 226 24.23 -0.79 -0.08
C ARG A 226 22.84 -1.05 0.51
N GLU A 227 22.76 -1.47 1.76
CA GLU A 227 21.49 -1.70 2.46
C GLU A 227 20.72 -0.39 2.70
N LEU A 228 21.42 0.71 2.99
CA LEU A 228 20.82 2.04 3.08
C LEU A 228 20.19 2.45 1.76
N ILE A 229 20.92 2.37 0.65
CA ILE A 229 20.41 2.69 -0.69
C ILE A 229 19.18 1.85 -1.01
N ILE A 230 19.27 0.53 -0.86
CA ILE A 230 18.15 -0.38 -1.15
C ILE A 230 16.95 -0.10 -0.25
N THR A 231 17.18 0.23 1.02
CA THR A 231 16.11 0.59 1.96
C THR A 231 15.44 1.89 1.54
N CYS A 232 16.19 2.92 1.15
CA CYS A 232 15.62 4.19 0.66
C CYS A 232 14.76 3.98 -0.60
N ILE A 233 15.26 3.19 -1.57
CA ILE A 233 14.50 2.84 -2.77
C ILE A 233 13.20 2.10 -2.40
N LEU A 234 13.30 1.10 -1.50
CA LEU A 234 12.13 0.35 -1.05
C LEU A 234 11.09 1.25 -0.38
N LEU A 235 11.52 2.12 0.55
CA LEU A 235 10.62 3.02 1.27
C LEU A 235 9.86 3.94 0.32
N LEU A 236 10.56 4.46 -0.68
CA LEU A 236 9.96 5.33 -1.68
C LEU A 236 8.98 4.54 -2.58
N VAL A 237 9.39 3.41 -3.14
CA VAL A 237 8.56 2.63 -4.08
C VAL A 237 7.34 2.03 -3.37
N ALA A 238 7.54 1.43 -2.19
CA ALA A 238 6.45 0.77 -1.45
C ALA A 238 5.51 1.77 -0.76
N GLY A 239 6.02 2.93 -0.37
CA GLY A 239 5.27 3.90 0.44
C GLY A 239 4.34 4.79 -0.37
N HIS A 240 4.68 5.11 -1.62
CA HIS A 240 3.90 6.11 -2.35
C HIS A 240 2.68 5.52 -3.06
N GLU A 241 2.83 4.48 -3.86
CA GLU A 241 1.74 3.96 -4.69
C GLU A 241 0.61 3.32 -3.85
N THR A 242 0.98 2.57 -2.83
CA THR A 242 0.01 1.95 -1.93
C THR A 242 -0.78 2.98 -1.13
N THR A 243 -0.12 4.03 -0.64
CA THR A 243 -0.77 5.10 0.11
C THR A 243 -1.64 5.98 -0.80
N ALA A 244 -1.19 6.27 -2.02
CA ALA A 244 -2.01 6.95 -3.03
C ALA A 244 -3.29 6.17 -3.32
N ASN A 245 -3.19 4.84 -3.50
CA ASN A 245 -4.34 3.99 -3.74
C ASN A 245 -5.25 3.85 -2.49
N LEU A 246 -4.70 3.89 -1.28
CA LEU A 246 -5.48 3.97 -0.05
C LEU A 246 -6.37 5.21 -0.03
N ILE A 247 -5.81 6.35 -0.36
CA ILE A 247 -6.53 7.63 -0.44
C ILE A 247 -7.58 7.58 -1.55
N LEU A 248 -7.23 7.09 -2.74
CA LEU A 248 -8.12 6.98 -3.89
C LEU A 248 -9.30 6.05 -3.63
N ASN A 249 -9.04 4.84 -3.10
CA ASN A 249 -10.08 3.87 -2.78
C ASN A 249 -10.98 4.40 -1.65
N GLY A 250 -10.41 5.13 -0.69
CA GLY A 250 -11.18 5.80 0.37
C GLY A 250 -12.09 6.90 -0.17
N ILE A 251 -11.57 7.80 -0.99
CA ILE A 251 -12.37 8.87 -1.62
C ILE A 251 -13.46 8.27 -2.53
N LEU A 252 -13.12 7.25 -3.33
CA LEU A 252 -14.09 6.56 -4.18
C LEU A 252 -15.17 5.86 -3.33
N GLY A 253 -14.79 5.21 -2.25
CA GLY A 253 -15.71 4.61 -1.28
C GLY A 253 -16.68 5.65 -0.71
N LEU A 254 -16.18 6.79 -0.24
CA LEU A 254 -16.99 7.89 0.28
C LEU A 254 -17.91 8.51 -0.78
N LEU A 255 -17.45 8.66 -2.03
CA LEU A 255 -18.29 9.17 -3.12
C LEU A 255 -19.41 8.20 -3.51
N ARG A 256 -19.17 6.89 -3.40
CA ARG A 256 -20.19 5.85 -3.66
C ARG A 256 -21.18 5.67 -2.51
N HIS A 257 -20.82 6.13 -1.29
CA HIS A 257 -21.63 6.06 -0.08
C HIS A 257 -21.77 7.45 0.55
N PRO A 258 -22.64 8.32 -0.02
CA PRO A 258 -22.78 9.72 0.41
C PRO A 258 -23.14 9.89 1.89
N GLU A 259 -23.83 8.91 2.47
CA GLU A 259 -24.14 8.87 3.90
C GLU A 259 -22.88 8.72 4.76
N GLN A 260 -21.88 7.93 4.31
CA GLN A 260 -20.61 7.75 4.98
C GLN A 260 -19.74 9.02 4.86
N LEU A 261 -19.78 9.68 3.68
CA LEU A 261 -19.10 10.96 3.47
C LEU A 261 -19.67 12.05 4.40
N ARG A 262 -21.02 12.13 4.51
CA ARG A 262 -21.68 13.08 5.43
C ARG A 262 -21.30 12.78 6.87
N LEU A 263 -21.34 11.51 7.27
CA LEU A 263 -20.98 11.07 8.60
C LEU A 263 -19.54 11.43 8.95
N LEU A 264 -18.57 11.20 8.05
CA LEU A 264 -17.17 11.59 8.26
C LEU A 264 -17.01 13.12 8.40
N ARG A 265 -17.78 13.90 7.64
CA ARG A 265 -17.79 15.37 7.72
C ARG A 265 -18.31 15.86 9.07
N GLU A 266 -19.36 15.23 9.60
CA GLU A 266 -19.98 15.56 10.89
C GLU A 266 -19.13 15.05 12.07
N ARG A 267 -18.37 13.96 11.85
CA ARG A 267 -17.59 13.27 12.88
C ARG A 267 -16.15 13.01 12.42
N PRO A 268 -15.30 14.07 12.36
CA PRO A 268 -13.93 13.97 11.87
C PRO A 268 -13.05 12.99 12.65
N GLU A 269 -13.39 12.70 13.90
CA GLU A 269 -12.73 11.68 14.72
C GLU A 269 -12.82 10.27 14.13
N LEU A 270 -13.74 10.02 13.20
CA LEU A 270 -13.87 8.77 12.48
C LEU A 270 -12.84 8.59 11.34
N ALA A 271 -12.01 9.60 11.05
CA ALA A 271 -11.03 9.52 9.94
C ALA A 271 -10.09 8.30 10.07
N GLY A 272 -9.65 7.98 11.28
CA GLY A 272 -8.87 6.77 11.54
C GLY A 272 -9.66 5.48 11.26
N ALA A 273 -10.90 5.40 11.71
CA ALA A 273 -11.77 4.25 11.46
C ALA A 273 -12.13 4.12 9.98
N ALA A 274 -12.29 5.24 9.27
CA ALA A 274 -12.50 5.24 7.83
C ALA A 274 -11.30 4.63 7.07
N VAL A 275 -10.07 4.94 7.48
CA VAL A 275 -8.86 4.32 6.91
C VAL A 275 -8.85 2.81 7.13
N GLU A 276 -9.18 2.34 8.35
CA GLU A 276 -9.23 0.90 8.64
C GLU A 276 -10.31 0.21 7.80
N GLU A 277 -11.46 0.85 7.61
CA GLU A 277 -12.52 0.30 6.75
C GLU A 277 -12.13 0.28 5.27
N VAL A 278 -11.44 1.28 4.76
CA VAL A 278 -10.88 1.24 3.39
C VAL A 278 -9.88 0.09 3.25
N LEU A 279 -8.98 -0.09 4.21
CA LEU A 279 -8.00 -1.18 4.23
C LEU A 279 -8.64 -2.56 4.33
N ARG A 280 -9.84 -2.66 4.89
CA ARG A 280 -10.65 -3.87 4.90
C ARG A 280 -11.42 -4.03 3.58
N HIS A 281 -12.20 -3.02 3.21
CA HIS A 281 -13.21 -3.13 2.14
C HIS A 281 -12.61 -3.07 0.74
N ASP A 282 -11.66 -2.18 0.48
CA ASP A 282 -10.97 -2.03 -0.82
C ASP A 282 -9.47 -1.71 -0.62
N ALA A 283 -8.76 -2.67 0.01
CA ALA A 283 -7.33 -2.52 0.29
C ALA A 283 -6.52 -2.27 -0.99
N PRO A 284 -5.52 -1.37 -0.95
CA PRO A 284 -4.57 -1.22 -2.06
C PRO A 284 -3.83 -2.53 -2.37
N ALA A 285 -3.32 -3.21 -1.35
CA ALA A 285 -2.69 -4.53 -1.51
C ALA A 285 -3.76 -5.62 -1.55
N GLN A 286 -3.97 -6.18 -2.72
CA GLN A 286 -4.99 -7.22 -2.95
C GLN A 286 -4.49 -8.62 -2.61
N MET A 287 -3.21 -8.88 -2.83
CA MET A 287 -2.61 -10.19 -2.65
C MET A 287 -1.10 -10.11 -2.43
N VAL A 288 -0.53 -11.16 -1.87
CA VAL A 288 0.92 -11.36 -1.77
C VAL A 288 1.27 -12.82 -2.08
N THR A 289 2.49 -13.06 -2.54
CA THR A 289 2.99 -14.41 -2.81
C THR A 289 3.96 -14.83 -1.72
N ARG A 290 3.93 -16.14 -1.38
CA ARG A 290 4.92 -16.83 -0.56
C ARG A 290 5.38 -18.08 -1.29
N ILE A 291 6.58 -18.54 -0.98
CA ILE A 291 7.14 -19.79 -1.52
C ILE A 291 7.29 -20.79 -0.38
N ALA A 292 6.78 -21.98 -0.53
CA ALA A 292 6.98 -23.03 0.46
C ALA A 292 8.47 -23.42 0.56
N ARG A 293 9.03 -23.48 1.78
CA ARG A 293 10.40 -23.93 2.06
C ARG A 293 10.45 -25.38 2.52
N GLU A 294 9.38 -25.83 3.15
CA GLU A 294 9.23 -27.16 3.74
C GLU A 294 7.86 -27.72 3.36
N PRO A 295 7.70 -29.07 3.38
CA PRO A 295 6.40 -29.65 3.14
C PRO A 295 5.44 -29.37 4.32
N PHE A 296 4.21 -28.96 4.02
CA PHE A 296 3.13 -28.79 4.99
C PHE A 296 1.76 -28.92 4.31
N THR A 297 0.70 -28.78 5.08
CA THR A 297 -0.67 -28.80 4.58
C THR A 297 -1.41 -27.51 4.93
N ILE A 298 -2.28 -27.06 4.03
CA ILE A 298 -3.23 -25.98 4.26
C ILE A 298 -4.62 -26.58 3.98
N GLY A 299 -5.45 -26.76 5.01
CA GLY A 299 -6.64 -27.60 4.89
C GLY A 299 -6.25 -29.00 4.37
N ASP A 300 -6.88 -29.43 3.28
CA ASP A 300 -6.58 -30.72 2.63
C ASP A 300 -5.50 -30.63 1.53
N VAL A 301 -4.98 -29.43 1.25
CA VAL A 301 -3.96 -29.22 0.20
C VAL A 301 -2.57 -29.47 0.73
N ARG A 302 -1.87 -30.46 0.15
CA ARG A 302 -0.45 -30.72 0.43
C ARG A 302 0.42 -29.78 -0.37
N VAL A 303 1.26 -29.02 0.34
CA VAL A 303 2.24 -28.08 -0.25
C VAL A 303 3.64 -28.68 -0.15
N THR A 304 4.39 -28.62 -1.26
CA THR A 304 5.77 -29.11 -1.34
C THR A 304 6.75 -27.93 -1.45
N PRO A 305 8.04 -28.12 -1.09
CA PRO A 305 9.03 -27.06 -1.24
C PRO A 305 9.10 -26.53 -2.68
N GLY A 306 9.26 -25.23 -2.82
CA GLY A 306 9.26 -24.51 -4.11
C GLY A 306 7.86 -24.13 -4.63
N THR A 307 6.79 -24.67 -4.03
CA THR A 307 5.42 -24.31 -4.47
C THR A 307 5.09 -22.87 -4.15
N PRO A 308 4.67 -22.06 -5.14
CA PRO A 308 4.14 -20.72 -4.89
C PRO A 308 2.76 -20.77 -4.21
N ILE A 309 2.55 -19.90 -3.24
CA ILE A 309 1.29 -19.75 -2.50
C ILE A 309 0.82 -18.31 -2.69
N LEU A 310 -0.32 -18.13 -3.34
CA LEU A 310 -0.97 -16.84 -3.51
C LEU A 310 -1.94 -16.60 -2.37
N VAL A 311 -1.66 -15.59 -1.56
CA VAL A 311 -2.45 -15.19 -0.41
C VAL A 311 -3.35 -14.02 -0.80
N LEU A 312 -4.65 -14.24 -0.93
CA LEU A 312 -5.65 -13.27 -1.36
C LEU A 312 -6.12 -12.40 -0.18
N LEU A 313 -5.36 -11.33 0.12
CA LEU A 313 -5.64 -10.43 1.26
C LEU A 313 -7.02 -9.79 1.15
N ALA A 314 -7.40 -9.32 -0.04
CA ALA A 314 -8.68 -8.67 -0.28
C ALA A 314 -9.86 -9.64 -0.13
N ALA A 315 -9.69 -10.90 -0.52
CA ALA A 315 -10.69 -11.94 -0.30
C ALA A 315 -10.87 -12.24 1.20
N ALA A 316 -9.76 -12.37 1.93
CA ALA A 316 -9.73 -12.59 3.38
C ALA A 316 -10.33 -11.42 4.18
N ASN A 317 -10.19 -10.19 3.69
CA ASN A 317 -10.77 -8.99 4.30
C ASN A 317 -12.29 -8.90 4.13
N ARG A 318 -12.87 -9.70 3.25
CA ARG A 318 -14.32 -9.83 3.08
C ARG A 318 -14.82 -11.24 3.43
N ASP A 319 -14.13 -11.93 4.34
CA ASP A 319 -14.52 -13.24 4.82
C ASP A 319 -15.72 -13.12 5.79
N PRO A 320 -16.90 -13.70 5.45
CA PRO A 320 -18.09 -13.65 6.30
C PRO A 320 -17.94 -14.39 7.63
N GLU A 321 -16.96 -15.30 7.76
CA GLU A 321 -16.67 -15.97 9.03
C GLU A 321 -16.06 -15.00 10.06
N VAL A 322 -15.49 -13.86 9.61
CA VAL A 322 -14.85 -12.88 10.48
C VAL A 322 -15.60 -11.54 10.48
N HIS A 323 -16.11 -11.13 9.33
CA HIS A 323 -16.75 -9.84 9.17
C HIS A 323 -18.25 -10.00 8.88
N ARG A 324 -19.08 -9.46 9.76
CA ARG A 324 -20.52 -9.34 9.50
C ARG A 324 -20.73 -8.38 8.33
N ASP A 325 -21.63 -8.75 7.40
CA ASP A 325 -21.96 -7.95 6.21
C ASP A 325 -20.68 -7.44 5.50
N PRO A 326 -19.79 -8.37 5.03
CA PRO A 326 -18.43 -8.04 4.63
C PRO A 326 -18.35 -7.11 3.41
N ASP A 327 -19.40 -7.08 2.58
CA ASP A 327 -19.47 -6.26 1.37
C ASP A 327 -20.00 -4.84 1.63
N THR A 328 -20.45 -4.54 2.85
CA THR A 328 -20.89 -3.20 3.24
C THR A 328 -19.70 -2.33 3.64
N PHE A 329 -19.62 -1.13 3.06
CA PHE A 329 -18.66 -0.09 3.46
C PHE A 329 -19.24 0.72 4.62
N ASP A 330 -18.64 0.60 5.81
CA ASP A 330 -19.12 1.22 7.04
C ASP A 330 -17.95 1.75 7.88
N ILE A 331 -17.74 3.05 7.88
CA ILE A 331 -16.66 3.72 8.63
C ILE A 331 -16.84 3.67 10.16
N THR A 332 -17.96 3.14 10.64
CA THR A 332 -18.23 2.97 12.08
C THR A 332 -17.97 1.55 12.58
N ARG A 333 -17.52 0.65 11.70
CA ARG A 333 -17.28 -0.78 12.00
C ARG A 333 -16.32 -0.99 13.18
N GLY A 334 -15.49 -0.02 13.54
CA GLY A 334 -14.49 -0.13 14.59
C GLY A 334 -13.18 -0.75 14.10
N ASP A 335 -12.59 -1.66 14.87
CA ASP A 335 -11.41 -2.41 14.42
C ASP A 335 -11.83 -3.61 13.57
N PRO A 336 -11.68 -3.54 12.26
CA PRO A 336 -12.09 -4.62 11.36
C PRO A 336 -11.11 -5.80 11.36
N GLY A 337 -9.95 -5.70 12.04
CA GLY A 337 -8.97 -6.78 12.07
C GLY A 337 -8.48 -7.21 10.70
N HIS A 338 -8.31 -6.30 9.75
CA HIS A 338 -8.01 -6.57 8.34
C HIS A 338 -6.57 -7.05 8.07
N LEU A 339 -6.33 -7.65 6.89
CA LEU A 339 -5.01 -8.01 6.35
C LEU A 339 -4.48 -6.99 5.32
N GLY A 340 -5.01 -5.79 5.25
CA GLY A 340 -4.55 -4.76 4.29
C GLY A 340 -3.08 -4.36 4.46
N PHE A 341 -2.48 -4.64 5.61
CA PHE A 341 -1.04 -4.52 5.88
C PHE A 341 -0.33 -5.87 6.01
N ALA A 342 -0.92 -6.95 5.51
CA ALA A 342 -0.51 -8.33 5.70
C ALA A 342 -0.44 -8.74 7.18
N ALA A 343 0.35 -9.78 7.53
CA ALA A 343 0.56 -10.25 8.90
C ALA A 343 1.95 -10.90 9.04
N GLY A 344 2.33 -11.22 10.29
CA GLY A 344 3.56 -11.93 10.59
C GLY A 344 4.83 -11.09 10.42
N PRO A 345 5.98 -11.73 10.12
CA PRO A 345 7.27 -11.02 10.04
C PRO A 345 7.29 -9.88 9.03
N HIS A 346 6.55 -9.99 7.94
CA HIS A 346 6.44 -8.99 6.87
C HIS A 346 5.23 -8.05 7.03
N PHE A 347 4.66 -7.89 8.22
CA PHE A 347 3.66 -6.84 8.48
C PHE A 347 4.22 -5.47 8.04
N CYS A 348 3.41 -4.65 7.39
CA CYS A 348 3.84 -3.40 6.76
C CYS A 348 4.61 -2.48 7.73
N LEU A 349 5.85 -2.11 7.36
CA LEU A 349 6.69 -1.21 8.15
C LEU A 349 6.12 0.21 8.19
N GLY A 350 5.57 0.67 7.05
CA GLY A 350 4.98 2.02 6.89
C GLY A 350 3.54 2.15 7.38
N SER A 351 2.97 1.14 8.03
CA SER A 351 1.55 1.12 8.42
C SER A 351 1.10 2.32 9.25
N VAL A 352 1.98 2.86 10.12
CA VAL A 352 1.69 4.05 10.93
C VAL A 352 1.64 5.30 10.06
N LEU A 353 2.55 5.44 9.10
CA LEU A 353 2.58 6.58 8.17
C LEU A 353 1.38 6.54 7.22
N ALA A 354 1.08 5.39 6.63
CA ALA A 354 -0.06 5.23 5.73
C ALA A 354 -1.40 5.57 6.41
N ARG A 355 -1.57 5.16 7.67
CA ARG A 355 -2.75 5.53 8.49
C ARG A 355 -2.82 7.04 8.75
N LEU A 356 -1.68 7.66 9.03
CA LEU A 356 -1.60 9.09 9.27
C LEU A 356 -1.95 9.89 8.01
N GLU A 357 -1.32 9.57 6.89
CA GLU A 357 -1.59 10.22 5.60
C GLU A 357 -3.03 9.99 5.13
N GLY A 358 -3.49 8.73 5.16
CA GLY A 358 -4.87 8.38 4.79
C GLY A 358 -5.90 9.10 5.64
N GLY A 359 -5.71 9.14 6.97
CA GLY A 359 -6.62 9.83 7.89
C GLY A 359 -6.71 11.33 7.61
N ILE A 360 -5.55 12.01 7.44
CA ILE A 360 -5.50 13.44 7.12
C ILE A 360 -6.15 13.70 5.75
N ALA A 361 -5.86 12.87 4.74
CA ALA A 361 -6.38 13.07 3.40
C ALA A 361 -7.90 12.86 3.31
N LEU A 362 -8.44 11.81 3.95
CA LEU A 362 -9.88 11.53 3.94
C LEU A 362 -10.67 12.57 4.73
N ASP A 363 -10.17 13.00 5.90
CA ASP A 363 -10.77 14.10 6.68
C ASP A 363 -10.78 15.40 5.88
N ALA A 364 -9.66 15.77 5.26
CA ALA A 364 -9.54 16.95 4.44
C ALA A 364 -10.48 16.92 3.23
N PHE A 365 -10.57 15.78 2.52
CA PHE A 365 -11.52 15.62 1.42
C PHE A 365 -12.97 15.80 1.90
N ALA A 366 -13.34 15.12 2.98
CA ALA A 366 -14.72 15.19 3.49
C ALA A 366 -15.12 16.61 3.89
N ARG A 367 -14.23 17.40 4.46
CA ARG A 367 -14.53 18.75 4.94
C ARG A 367 -14.37 19.84 3.89
N ALA A 368 -13.33 19.75 3.06
CA ALA A 368 -13.03 20.81 2.11
C ALA A 368 -13.89 20.77 0.85
N PHE A 369 -14.22 19.60 0.32
CA PHE A 369 -14.99 19.51 -0.92
C PHE A 369 -16.48 19.69 -0.67
N VAL A 370 -17.09 20.73 -1.22
CA VAL A 370 -18.54 21.00 -1.15
C VAL A 370 -19.22 20.37 -2.36
N GLY A 371 -20.23 19.53 -2.12
CA GLY A 371 -21.00 18.88 -3.17
C GLY A 371 -20.18 18.01 -4.14
N PRO A 372 -19.19 17.21 -3.66
CA PRO A 372 -18.34 16.43 -4.57
C PRO A 372 -19.16 15.35 -5.28
N ARG A 373 -18.92 15.18 -6.58
CA ARG A 373 -19.61 14.19 -7.42
C ARG A 373 -18.60 13.50 -8.33
N LEU A 374 -18.72 12.18 -8.41
CA LEU A 374 -17.98 11.39 -9.38
C LEU A 374 -18.49 11.71 -10.80
N GLU A 375 -17.59 12.10 -11.72
CA GLU A 375 -17.96 12.35 -13.11
C GLU A 375 -18.24 11.04 -13.86
N SER A 376 -19.17 11.10 -14.81
CA SER A 376 -19.46 10.01 -15.72
C SER A 376 -18.30 9.80 -16.71
N GLY A 377 -17.84 8.58 -16.89
CA GLY A 377 -16.74 8.28 -17.83
C GLY A 377 -16.07 6.93 -17.58
N GLY A 378 -16.62 6.16 -16.63
CA GLY A 378 -16.05 4.87 -16.22
C GLY A 378 -14.79 5.05 -15.38
N LEU A 379 -14.55 4.08 -14.52
CA LEU A 379 -13.32 3.99 -13.75
C LEU A 379 -12.35 3.09 -14.52
N HIS A 380 -11.18 3.60 -14.79
CA HIS A 380 -10.08 2.81 -15.33
C HIS A 380 -9.14 2.46 -14.20
N TYR A 381 -8.64 1.24 -14.22
CA TYR A 381 -7.69 0.74 -13.23
C TYR A 381 -6.39 0.37 -13.92
N ARG A 382 -5.29 0.51 -13.20
CA ARG A 382 -3.97 0.14 -13.67
C ARG A 382 -3.87 -1.35 -13.97
N PRO A 383 -2.96 -1.76 -14.86
CA PRO A 383 -2.79 -3.16 -15.24
C PRO A 383 -2.15 -4.03 -14.13
N HIS A 384 -2.05 -3.53 -12.89
CA HIS A 384 -1.51 -4.27 -11.75
C HIS A 384 -2.57 -5.15 -11.11
N VAL A 385 -2.18 -6.35 -10.69
CA VAL A 385 -3.06 -7.33 -10.03
C VAL A 385 -2.89 -7.26 -8.51
N ALA A 386 -1.65 -7.09 -8.03
CA ALA A 386 -1.35 -7.08 -6.61
C ALA A 386 -1.69 -5.74 -5.93
N VAL A 387 -1.61 -4.63 -6.66
CA VAL A 387 -1.87 -3.29 -6.14
C VAL A 387 -3.03 -2.66 -6.89
N ARG A 388 -4.10 -2.32 -6.16
CA ARG A 388 -5.37 -1.86 -6.72
C ARG A 388 -5.63 -0.38 -6.42
N GLY A 389 -5.98 0.36 -7.44
CA GLY A 389 -6.50 1.73 -7.39
C GLY A 389 -6.81 2.24 -8.80
N PRO A 390 -7.70 3.21 -8.93
CA PRO A 390 -7.99 3.82 -10.23
C PRO A 390 -6.77 4.59 -10.76
N ASP A 391 -6.58 4.58 -12.06
CA ASP A 391 -5.58 5.41 -12.74
C ASP A 391 -6.10 6.82 -13.04
N ARG A 392 -7.42 7.01 -12.94
CA ARG A 392 -8.10 8.30 -13.08
C ARG A 392 -9.35 8.32 -12.21
N LEU A 393 -9.54 9.43 -11.47
CA LEU A 393 -10.71 9.68 -10.62
C LEU A 393 -11.15 11.14 -10.75
N ARG A 394 -11.98 11.43 -11.74
CA ARG A 394 -12.51 12.78 -11.96
C ARG A 394 -13.66 13.09 -11.03
N VAL A 395 -13.55 14.22 -10.34
CA VAL A 395 -14.55 14.71 -9.41
C VAL A 395 -14.89 16.16 -9.73
N SER A 396 -16.17 16.45 -9.87
CA SER A 396 -16.69 17.81 -9.88
C SER A 396 -17.16 18.21 -8.49
N PHE A 397 -17.11 19.50 -8.16
CA PHE A 397 -17.49 20.04 -6.87
C PHE A 397 -17.94 21.50 -7.02
N GLU A 398 -18.62 22.03 -5.99
CA GLU A 398 -19.13 23.40 -6.00
C GLU A 398 -18.02 24.39 -5.61
N GLU A 399 -17.29 24.08 -4.53
CA GLU A 399 -16.16 24.88 -4.01
C GLU A 399 -15.21 24.03 -3.16
N ILE A 400 -14.01 24.53 -2.90
CA ILE A 400 -13.06 24.02 -1.90
C ILE A 400 -13.00 24.99 -0.71
N ARG A 401 -13.39 24.54 0.47
CA ARG A 401 -13.32 25.27 1.74
C ARG A 401 -12.01 25.00 2.46
N LEU A 402 -11.02 25.86 2.24
CA LEU A 402 -9.70 25.71 2.87
C LEU A 402 -9.72 25.99 4.38
N ASP A 403 -10.67 26.82 4.85
CA ASP A 403 -10.90 27.12 6.26
C ASP A 403 -11.48 25.94 7.06
N ALA A 404 -12.14 25.01 6.39
CA ALA A 404 -12.66 23.79 7.01
C ALA A 404 -11.54 22.76 7.33
N VAL A 405 -10.34 22.90 6.75
CA VAL A 405 -9.18 22.03 7.03
C VAL A 405 -8.39 22.63 8.19
N PRO A 406 -8.12 21.88 9.28
CA PRO A 406 -7.39 22.41 10.43
C PRO A 406 -6.07 23.06 10.01
N ALA A 407 -5.73 24.19 10.66
CA ALA A 407 -4.39 24.74 10.51
C ALA A 407 -3.35 23.75 11.05
N ALA A 408 -2.20 23.67 10.39
CA ALA A 408 -1.10 22.80 10.80
C ALA A 408 -0.79 23.01 12.30
N GLY A 409 -0.83 21.94 13.10
CA GLY A 409 -0.55 21.99 14.53
C GLY A 409 -1.75 22.26 15.45
N ALA A 410 -2.97 22.40 14.94
CA ALA A 410 -4.17 22.45 15.78
C ALA A 410 -4.46 21.03 16.33
N VAL A 411 -3.94 20.73 17.50
CA VAL A 411 -4.27 19.51 18.26
C VAL A 411 -5.75 19.56 18.59
N ALA A 412 -6.54 18.62 18.04
CA ALA A 412 -7.89 18.37 18.54
C ALA A 412 -7.74 18.03 20.03
N GLY A 413 -8.21 18.94 20.90
CA GLY A 413 -8.10 18.80 22.33
C GLY A 413 -8.78 17.50 22.77
N SER A 414 -7.99 16.48 23.09
CA SER A 414 -8.43 15.30 23.82
C SER A 414 -8.80 15.79 25.24
N GLY A 415 -10.08 16.09 25.44
CA GLY A 415 -10.65 16.30 26.77
C GLY A 415 -10.61 15.00 27.57
N VAL A 416 -9.43 14.65 28.07
CA VAL A 416 -9.35 13.75 29.21
C VAL A 416 -9.68 14.60 30.43
N ARG A 417 -10.96 14.64 30.82
CA ARG A 417 -11.34 15.01 32.18
C ARG A 417 -10.89 13.86 33.07
N GLY A 418 -9.92 14.17 33.94
CA GLY A 418 -9.58 13.28 35.01
C GLY A 418 -10.76 13.12 35.97
N GLU A 419 -11.09 11.91 36.34
CA GLU A 419 -11.56 11.43 37.62
C GLU A 419 -10.93 10.09 37.92
#